data_6558c2547ef012f7377d6798221cedff
#
_entry.id   6558c2547ef012f7377d6798221cedff
#
_cell.length_a   1.000
_cell.length_b   1.000
_cell.length_c   1.000
_cell.angle_alpha   90.00
_cell.angle_beta   90.00
_cell.angle_gamma   90.00
#
_symmetry.space_group_name_H-M   'P 1'
#
loop_
_entity.id
_entity.type
_entity.pdbx_description
1 polymer ?
#
loop_
_entity_poly.entity_id
_entity_poly.type
_entity_poly.pdbx_seq_one_letter_code
_entity_poly.pdbx_strand_id
1 'polypeptide(L)'
;LVLLQNHDTKALIKIKGIGPVTAQRMINKYEDSKDLSLAFVRFYDLGLTKGAIEKLVHFYGSPEAAVEVIEKNPYLLIIQVPGYGWAKADAIAMSQGLAHDSDERMGAYLVHYLREQAEMNGNSWVSVEDLCVVIDQVCDPQNDERIYELIRRNIKNHVLYYDKGTERVGLMEYRELE
;
A
#
# COMPACT_ATOMS: atom_id res chain seq x y z
N LEU A 1 -17.78 0.06 -30.60
CA LEU A 1 -17.51 0.58 -29.26
C LEU A 1 -18.81 0.98 -28.55
N VAL A 2 -19.69 1.77 -29.18
CA VAL A 2 -20.96 2.25 -28.57
C VAL A 2 -21.85 1.12 -28.06
N LEU A 3 -21.94 0.00 -28.78
CA LEU A 3 -22.74 -1.16 -28.32
C LEU A 3 -22.20 -1.82 -27.04
N LEU A 4 -20.90 -1.83 -26.84
CA LEU A 4 -20.25 -2.31 -25.61
C LEU A 4 -20.50 -1.34 -24.46
N GLN A 5 -20.36 -0.02 -24.72
CA GLN A 5 -20.62 1.03 -23.75
C GLN A 5 -22.06 1.01 -23.22
N ASN A 6 -23.02 0.71 -24.08
CA ASN A 6 -24.44 0.67 -23.74
C ASN A 6 -24.90 -0.72 -23.27
N HIS A 7 -24.01 -1.69 -23.14
CA HIS A 7 -24.32 -3.10 -22.78
C HIS A 7 -25.41 -3.72 -23.68
N ASP A 8 -25.47 -3.31 -24.95
CA ASP A 8 -26.52 -3.73 -25.88
C ASP A 8 -26.25 -5.13 -26.43
N THR A 9 -26.48 -6.13 -25.58
CA THR A 9 -26.35 -7.55 -25.92
C THR A 9 -27.22 -7.90 -27.14
N LYS A 10 -28.42 -7.32 -27.24
CA LYS A 10 -29.35 -7.61 -28.35
C LYS A 10 -28.81 -7.13 -29.70
N ALA A 11 -28.17 -5.96 -29.72
CA ALA A 11 -27.54 -5.44 -30.93
C ALA A 11 -26.25 -6.21 -31.27
N LEU A 12 -25.46 -6.61 -30.27
CA LEU A 12 -24.25 -7.43 -30.47
C LEU A 12 -24.57 -8.79 -31.12
N ILE A 13 -25.64 -9.45 -30.68
CA ILE A 13 -26.06 -10.77 -31.20
C ILE A 13 -26.50 -10.67 -32.69
N LYS A 14 -26.93 -9.52 -33.18
CA LYS A 14 -27.26 -9.32 -34.60
C LYS A 14 -26.04 -9.38 -35.51
N ILE A 15 -24.84 -9.25 -34.95
CA ILE A 15 -23.60 -9.33 -35.72
C ILE A 15 -23.30 -10.80 -36.02
N LYS A 16 -23.10 -11.12 -37.30
CA LYS A 16 -22.79 -12.48 -37.73
C LYS A 16 -21.57 -13.05 -36.99
N GLY A 17 -21.74 -14.19 -36.35
CA GLY A 17 -20.69 -14.88 -35.57
C GLY A 17 -20.63 -14.50 -34.08
N ILE A 18 -21.47 -13.60 -33.60
CA ILE A 18 -21.56 -13.25 -32.19
C ILE A 18 -22.81 -13.88 -31.57
N GLY A 19 -22.62 -14.91 -30.77
CA GLY A 19 -23.71 -15.49 -29.97
C GLY A 19 -23.87 -14.81 -28.61
N PRO A 20 -24.93 -15.15 -27.83
CA PRO A 20 -25.21 -14.54 -26.52
C PRO A 20 -24.03 -14.62 -25.54
N VAL A 21 -23.38 -15.77 -25.45
CA VAL A 21 -22.23 -16.01 -24.59
C VAL A 21 -21.03 -15.14 -25.00
N THR A 22 -20.79 -15.02 -26.30
CA THR A 22 -19.72 -14.20 -26.84
C THR A 22 -19.99 -12.71 -26.62
N ALA A 23 -21.24 -12.26 -26.83
CA ALA A 23 -21.65 -10.88 -26.57
C ALA A 23 -21.44 -10.50 -25.10
N GLN A 24 -21.88 -11.37 -24.15
CA GLN A 24 -21.68 -11.13 -22.73
C GLN A 24 -20.20 -11.08 -22.36
N ARG A 25 -19.40 -12.02 -22.88
CA ARG A 25 -17.95 -12.02 -22.64
C ARG A 25 -17.27 -10.75 -23.19
N MET A 26 -17.73 -10.23 -24.32
CA MET A 26 -17.20 -8.98 -24.89
C MET A 26 -17.53 -7.76 -24.01
N ILE A 27 -18.76 -7.70 -23.48
CA ILE A 27 -19.19 -6.65 -22.54
C ILE A 27 -18.34 -6.71 -21.26
N ASN A 28 -18.24 -7.86 -20.62
CA ASN A 28 -17.46 -8.03 -19.41
C ASN A 28 -15.99 -7.60 -19.63
N LYS A 29 -15.38 -8.07 -20.72
CA LYS A 29 -14.00 -7.72 -21.05
C LYS A 29 -13.80 -6.22 -21.36
N TYR A 30 -14.83 -5.56 -21.89
CA TYR A 30 -14.82 -4.12 -22.10
C TYR A 30 -14.87 -3.36 -20.77
N GLU A 31 -15.76 -3.77 -19.85
CA GLU A 31 -15.85 -3.16 -18.51
C GLU A 31 -14.54 -3.38 -17.73
N ASP A 32 -14.04 -4.63 -17.67
CA ASP A 32 -12.74 -4.93 -17.03
C ASP A 32 -11.61 -4.03 -17.57
N SER A 33 -11.61 -3.81 -18.88
CA SER A 33 -10.59 -2.96 -19.52
C SER A 33 -10.76 -1.47 -19.22
N LYS A 34 -12.01 -1.00 -19.08
CA LYS A 34 -12.31 0.39 -18.73
C LYS A 34 -11.90 0.70 -17.27
N ASP A 35 -12.27 -0.20 -16.37
CA ASP A 35 -11.97 -0.08 -14.95
C ASP A 35 -10.45 -0.15 -14.72
N LEU A 36 -9.78 -1.09 -15.39
CA LEU A 36 -8.33 -1.17 -15.37
C LEU A 36 -7.67 0.11 -15.90
N SER A 37 -8.23 0.72 -16.96
CA SER A 37 -7.73 1.98 -17.51
C SER A 37 -7.80 3.12 -16.50
N LEU A 38 -8.84 3.18 -15.66
CA LEU A 38 -8.96 4.18 -14.60
C LEU A 38 -7.85 4.01 -13.55
N ALA A 39 -7.60 2.78 -13.10
CA ALA A 39 -6.50 2.49 -12.18
C ALA A 39 -5.14 2.86 -12.79
N PHE A 40 -4.93 2.60 -14.09
CA PHE A 40 -3.71 3.01 -14.77
C PHE A 40 -3.52 4.52 -14.73
N VAL A 41 -4.55 5.32 -15.03
CA VAL A 41 -4.46 6.79 -14.98
C VAL A 41 -4.10 7.24 -13.56
N ARG A 42 -4.79 6.74 -12.54
CA ARG A 42 -4.56 7.13 -11.14
C ARG A 42 -3.18 6.74 -10.64
N PHE A 43 -2.75 5.52 -10.91
CA PHE A 43 -1.48 5.01 -10.37
C PHE A 43 -0.26 5.41 -11.19
N TYR A 44 -0.43 5.68 -12.49
CA TYR A 44 0.66 6.13 -13.34
C TYR A 44 1.19 7.50 -12.90
N ASP A 45 0.28 8.39 -12.48
CA ASP A 45 0.63 9.69 -11.93
C ASP A 45 1.41 9.58 -10.60
N LEU A 46 1.24 8.46 -9.88
CA LEU A 46 2.02 8.14 -8.68
C LEU A 46 3.38 7.48 -9.01
N GLY A 47 3.73 7.34 -10.28
CA GLY A 47 4.99 6.74 -10.72
C GLY A 47 5.04 5.22 -10.63
N LEU A 48 3.88 4.53 -10.58
CA LEU A 48 3.83 3.09 -10.60
C LEU A 48 4.01 2.54 -12.01
N THR A 49 4.74 1.43 -12.13
CA THR A 49 4.86 0.71 -13.40
C THR A 49 3.59 -0.08 -13.69
N LYS A 50 3.37 -0.41 -14.97
CA LYS A 50 2.25 -1.26 -15.41
C LYS A 50 2.14 -2.55 -14.60
N GLY A 51 3.26 -3.27 -14.43
CA GLY A 51 3.27 -4.52 -13.69
C GLY A 51 2.94 -4.36 -12.19
N ALA A 52 3.31 -3.22 -11.58
CA ALA A 52 2.92 -2.91 -10.20
C ALA A 52 1.41 -2.66 -10.09
N ILE A 53 0.84 -1.92 -11.05
CA ILE A 53 -0.60 -1.63 -11.10
C ILE A 53 -1.40 -2.93 -11.26
N GLU A 54 -1.02 -3.80 -12.20
CA GLU A 54 -1.67 -5.10 -12.39
C GLU A 54 -1.62 -5.98 -11.14
N LYS A 55 -0.50 -5.98 -10.41
CA LYS A 55 -0.37 -6.70 -9.13
C LYS A 55 -1.28 -6.14 -8.04
N LEU A 56 -1.35 -4.81 -7.91
CA LEU A 56 -2.25 -4.16 -6.94
C LEU A 56 -3.72 -4.48 -7.25
N VAL A 57 -4.14 -4.36 -8.51
CA VAL A 57 -5.49 -4.70 -8.94
C VAL A 57 -5.81 -6.17 -8.67
N HIS A 58 -4.87 -7.06 -8.95
CA HIS A 58 -5.05 -8.49 -8.65
C HIS A 58 -5.14 -8.76 -7.14
N PHE A 59 -4.30 -8.09 -6.34
CA PHE A 59 -4.26 -8.27 -4.89
C PHE A 59 -5.54 -7.78 -4.20
N TYR A 60 -6.05 -6.61 -4.61
CA TYR A 60 -7.26 -6.02 -4.04
C TYR A 60 -8.57 -6.48 -4.71
N GLY A 61 -8.48 -7.26 -5.77
CA GLY A 61 -9.60 -7.90 -6.46
C GLY A 61 -10.30 -7.04 -7.50
N SER A 62 -10.14 -5.72 -7.48
CA SER A 62 -10.63 -4.82 -8.53
C SER A 62 -9.80 -3.53 -8.62
N PRO A 63 -9.83 -2.83 -9.76
CA PRO A 63 -9.20 -1.52 -9.94
C PRO A 63 -9.68 -0.48 -8.93
N GLU A 64 -10.99 -0.40 -8.69
CA GLU A 64 -11.61 0.55 -7.77
C GLU A 64 -11.16 0.28 -6.33
N ALA A 65 -11.18 -0.98 -5.90
CA ALA A 65 -10.74 -1.37 -4.55
C ALA A 65 -9.25 -1.03 -4.35
N ALA A 66 -8.41 -1.29 -5.35
CA ALA A 66 -6.99 -0.94 -5.30
C ALA A 66 -6.79 0.57 -5.17
N VAL A 67 -7.50 1.37 -5.97
CA VAL A 67 -7.41 2.84 -5.92
C VAL A 67 -7.89 3.36 -4.57
N GLU A 68 -9.05 2.91 -4.11
CA GLU A 68 -9.63 3.36 -2.83
C GLU A 68 -8.69 3.07 -1.64
N VAL A 69 -8.12 1.88 -1.59
CA VAL A 69 -7.23 1.47 -0.49
C VAL A 69 -5.92 2.27 -0.51
N ILE A 70 -5.31 2.45 -1.67
CA ILE A 70 -4.04 3.17 -1.80
C ILE A 70 -4.24 4.69 -1.62
N GLU A 71 -5.34 5.26 -2.09
CA GLU A 71 -5.66 6.66 -1.85
C GLU A 71 -5.92 6.93 -0.35
N LYS A 72 -6.48 5.99 0.39
CA LYS A 72 -6.64 6.10 1.85
C LYS A 72 -5.34 5.95 2.62
N ASN A 73 -4.46 5.07 2.16
CA ASN A 73 -3.18 4.83 2.79
C ASN A 73 -2.06 4.56 1.76
N PRO A 74 -1.41 5.59 1.24
CA PRO A 74 -0.33 5.46 0.27
C PRO A 74 0.89 4.67 0.76
N TYR A 75 1.08 4.56 2.08
CA TYR A 75 2.19 3.79 2.66
C TYR A 75 2.10 2.28 2.39
N LEU A 76 0.92 1.78 2.05
CA LEU A 76 0.77 0.39 1.59
C LEU A 76 1.59 0.09 0.33
N LEU A 77 1.93 1.10 -0.48
CA LEU A 77 2.82 0.95 -1.63
C LEU A 77 4.22 0.47 -1.24
N ILE A 78 4.72 0.84 -0.06
CA ILE A 78 6.03 0.39 0.45
C ILE A 78 6.05 -1.13 0.63
N ILE A 79 4.94 -1.71 1.05
CA ILE A 79 4.79 -3.15 1.31
C ILE A 79 4.44 -3.90 0.03
N GLN A 80 3.55 -3.35 -0.79
CA GLN A 80 2.94 -4.04 -1.93
C GLN A 80 3.77 -3.95 -3.22
N VAL A 81 4.60 -2.90 -3.34
CA VAL A 81 5.33 -2.61 -4.58
C VAL A 81 6.84 -2.64 -4.32
N PRO A 82 7.55 -3.69 -4.77
CA PRO A 82 9.00 -3.77 -4.62
C PRO A 82 9.72 -2.54 -5.16
N GLY A 83 10.63 -1.97 -4.37
CA GLY A 83 11.38 -0.77 -4.73
C GLY A 83 10.60 0.55 -4.61
N TYR A 84 9.41 0.53 -4.05
CA TYR A 84 8.65 1.74 -3.73
C TYR A 84 9.03 2.21 -2.32
N GLY A 85 9.88 3.23 -2.24
CA GLY A 85 10.45 3.68 -0.99
C GLY A 85 9.57 4.67 -0.21
N TRP A 86 9.94 4.87 1.07
CA TRP A 86 9.29 5.80 2.00
C TRP A 86 9.09 7.20 1.42
N ALA A 87 10.15 7.83 0.88
CA ALA A 87 10.07 9.21 0.40
C ALA A 87 8.97 9.46 -0.64
N LYS A 88 8.75 8.48 -1.54
CA LYS A 88 7.69 8.58 -2.55
C LYS A 88 6.29 8.41 -1.92
N ALA A 89 6.12 7.42 -1.05
CA ALA A 89 4.85 7.18 -0.37
C ALA A 89 4.47 8.37 0.54
N ASP A 90 5.44 8.91 1.26
CA ASP A 90 5.24 10.06 2.15
C ASP A 90 4.88 11.33 1.36
N ALA A 91 5.55 11.60 0.24
CA ALA A 91 5.20 12.72 -0.64
C ALA A 91 3.75 12.63 -1.16
N ILE A 92 3.28 11.43 -1.52
CA ILE A 92 1.90 11.21 -1.92
C ILE A 92 0.94 11.45 -0.76
N ALA A 93 1.21 10.84 0.40
CA ALA A 93 0.38 10.98 1.59
C ALA A 93 0.23 12.46 2.00
N MET A 94 1.33 13.21 2.02
CA MET A 94 1.31 14.63 2.32
C MET A 94 0.55 15.44 1.26
N SER A 95 0.70 15.13 -0.03
CA SER A 95 -0.05 15.80 -1.11
C SER A 95 -1.56 15.55 -1.04
N GLN A 96 -1.96 14.44 -0.47
CA GLN A 96 -3.36 14.07 -0.23
C GLN A 96 -3.92 14.65 1.07
N GLY A 97 -3.09 15.34 1.86
CA GLY A 97 -3.50 15.97 3.10
C GLY A 97 -3.59 15.03 4.30
N LEU A 98 -2.87 13.89 4.29
CA LEU A 98 -2.73 13.09 5.50
C LEU A 98 -2.07 13.93 6.60
N ALA A 99 -2.57 13.78 7.83
CA ALA A 99 -2.01 14.50 8.97
C ALA A 99 -0.55 14.07 9.21
N HIS A 100 0.29 15.05 9.50
CA HIS A 100 1.74 14.84 9.70
C HIS A 100 2.02 13.85 10.84
N ASP A 101 1.16 13.85 11.85
CA ASP A 101 1.20 12.98 13.02
C ASP A 101 0.20 11.81 12.96
N SER A 102 -0.24 11.40 11.74
CA SER A 102 -1.18 10.29 11.60
C SER A 102 -0.55 8.96 12.03
N ASP A 103 -1.36 8.05 12.56
CA ASP A 103 -0.94 6.71 12.94
C ASP A 103 -0.39 5.91 11.75
N GLU A 104 -0.97 6.13 10.56
CA GLU A 104 -0.51 5.53 9.31
C GLU A 104 0.91 5.97 8.97
N ARG A 105 1.19 7.28 9.10
CA ARG A 105 2.52 7.84 8.86
C ARG A 105 3.53 7.33 9.85
N MET A 106 3.24 7.44 11.14
CA MET A 106 4.13 6.96 12.20
C MET A 106 4.41 5.46 12.07
N GLY A 107 3.38 4.64 11.78
CA GLY A 107 3.52 3.20 11.61
C GLY A 107 4.36 2.82 10.40
N ALA A 108 4.17 3.52 9.28
CA ALA A 108 4.96 3.31 8.08
C ALA A 108 6.43 3.75 8.27
N TYR A 109 6.65 4.86 8.96
CA TYR A 109 8.00 5.34 9.26
C TYR A 109 8.74 4.40 10.22
N LEU A 110 8.05 3.89 11.25
CA LEU A 110 8.60 2.90 12.16
C LEU A 110 9.13 1.66 11.40
N VAL A 111 8.33 1.09 10.53
CA VAL A 111 8.73 -0.08 9.73
C VAL A 111 9.87 0.26 8.78
N HIS A 112 9.79 1.41 8.11
CA HIS A 112 10.85 1.88 7.22
C HIS A 112 12.18 2.04 7.95
N TYR A 113 12.19 2.74 9.07
CA TYR A 113 13.41 2.99 9.85
C TYR A 113 14.07 1.69 10.34
N LEU A 114 13.28 0.77 10.91
CA LEU A 114 13.80 -0.51 11.37
C LEU A 114 14.35 -1.36 10.22
N ARG A 115 13.72 -1.32 9.04
CA ARG A 115 14.20 -2.02 7.85
C ARG A 115 15.52 -1.42 7.35
N GLU A 116 15.60 -0.10 7.31
CA GLU A 116 16.83 0.62 6.94
C GLU A 116 17.98 0.30 7.89
N GLN A 117 17.73 0.26 9.22
CA GLN A 117 18.74 -0.12 10.20
C GLN A 117 19.24 -1.56 9.99
N ALA A 118 18.34 -2.49 9.69
CA ALA A 118 18.71 -3.88 9.44
C ALA A 118 19.52 -4.05 8.14
N GLU A 119 19.04 -3.44 7.05
CA GLU A 119 19.61 -3.65 5.72
C GLU A 119 20.90 -2.85 5.47
N MET A 120 20.97 -1.60 5.96
CA MET A 120 22.11 -0.72 5.68
C MET A 120 23.17 -0.73 6.79
N ASN A 121 22.75 -0.88 8.05
CA ASN A 121 23.63 -0.77 9.21
C ASN A 121 23.90 -2.13 9.89
N GLY A 122 23.22 -3.19 9.45
CA GLY A 122 23.33 -4.52 10.06
C GLY A 122 22.73 -4.61 11.47
N ASN A 123 21.88 -3.66 11.84
CA ASN A 123 21.23 -3.58 13.16
C ASN A 123 19.79 -4.06 13.07
N SER A 124 19.55 -5.34 13.32
CA SER A 124 18.19 -5.91 13.37
C SER A 124 17.38 -5.46 14.60
N TRP A 125 18.07 -4.83 15.59
CA TRP A 125 17.49 -4.37 16.86
C TRP A 125 17.81 -2.90 17.13
N VAL A 126 16.81 -2.13 17.51
CA VAL A 126 16.91 -0.71 17.87
C VAL A 126 16.34 -0.52 19.28
N SER A 127 16.91 0.38 20.08
CA SER A 127 16.31 0.72 21.38
C SER A 127 14.94 1.38 21.19
N VAL A 128 14.03 1.14 22.10
CA VAL A 128 12.72 1.81 22.07
C VAL A 128 12.89 3.32 22.18
N GLU A 129 13.85 3.80 22.94
CA GLU A 129 14.15 5.21 23.12
C GLU A 129 14.61 5.85 21.80
N ASP A 130 15.59 5.26 21.10
CA ASP A 130 16.05 5.76 19.80
C ASP A 130 14.91 5.78 18.75
N LEU A 131 14.07 4.73 18.76
CA LEU A 131 12.93 4.66 17.86
C LEU A 131 11.90 5.76 18.15
N CYS A 132 11.63 6.04 19.42
CA CYS A 132 10.76 7.16 19.80
C CYS A 132 11.30 8.50 19.33
N VAL A 133 12.60 8.75 19.53
CA VAL A 133 13.26 10.00 19.11
C VAL A 133 13.14 10.21 17.58
N VAL A 134 13.41 9.19 16.78
CA VAL A 134 13.37 9.36 15.32
C VAL A 134 11.94 9.48 14.78
N ILE A 135 10.97 8.83 15.40
CA ILE A 135 9.56 9.00 15.02
C ILE A 135 9.08 10.41 15.40
N ASP A 136 9.45 10.89 16.58
CA ASP A 136 9.12 12.25 17.04
C ASP A 136 9.67 13.30 16.07
N GLN A 137 10.94 13.19 15.71
CA GLN A 137 11.60 14.14 14.78
C GLN A 137 10.94 14.21 13.39
N VAL A 138 10.37 13.10 12.89
CA VAL A 138 9.82 13.04 11.54
C VAL A 138 8.31 13.28 11.53
N CYS A 139 7.59 12.79 12.53
CA CYS A 139 6.13 12.81 12.55
C CYS A 139 5.55 13.87 13.49
N ASP A 140 6.36 14.37 14.44
CA ASP A 140 5.96 15.41 15.43
C ASP A 140 4.59 15.10 16.09
N PRO A 141 4.41 13.90 16.65
CA PRO A 141 3.17 13.60 17.39
C PRO A 141 3.15 14.46 18.65
N GLN A 142 2.12 15.24 18.85
CA GLN A 142 2.00 16.17 19.99
C GLN A 142 2.03 15.47 21.37
N ASN A 143 2.15 14.14 21.39
CA ASN A 143 2.16 13.32 22.59
C ASN A 143 2.96 12.03 22.36
N ASP A 144 4.04 11.86 23.11
CA ASP A 144 4.95 10.69 23.05
C ASP A 144 4.23 9.37 23.36
N GLU A 145 3.18 9.40 24.21
CA GLU A 145 2.42 8.18 24.53
C GLU A 145 1.83 7.52 23.29
N ARG A 146 1.50 8.30 22.26
CA ARG A 146 1.03 7.75 20.96
C ARG A 146 2.08 6.87 20.29
N ILE A 147 3.36 7.24 20.39
CA ILE A 147 4.45 6.42 19.83
C ILE A 147 4.56 5.10 20.61
N TYR A 148 4.49 5.15 21.94
CA TYR A 148 4.53 3.94 22.77
C TYR A 148 3.31 3.03 22.49
N GLU A 149 2.13 3.58 22.34
CA GLU A 149 0.93 2.83 21.96
C GLU A 149 1.07 2.19 20.58
N LEU A 150 1.65 2.91 19.61
CA LEU A 150 1.94 2.40 18.29
C LEU A 150 2.90 1.19 18.36
N ILE A 151 4.00 1.31 19.11
CA ILE A 151 4.98 0.23 19.30
C ILE A 151 4.29 -0.97 19.96
N ARG A 152 3.54 -0.80 21.05
CA ARG A 152 2.79 -1.86 21.73
C ARG A 152 1.81 -2.56 20.80
N ARG A 153 1.08 -1.81 19.97
CA ARG A 153 0.15 -2.33 18.98
C ARG A 153 0.87 -3.20 17.94
N ASN A 154 2.04 -2.76 17.46
CA ASN A 154 2.83 -3.52 16.47
C ASN A 154 3.45 -4.79 17.09
N ILE A 155 3.85 -4.77 18.35
CA ILE A 155 4.28 -5.96 19.09
C ILE A 155 3.12 -6.96 19.21
N LYS A 156 1.93 -6.50 19.61
CA LYS A 156 0.72 -7.33 19.74
C LYS A 156 0.31 -7.97 18.41
N ASN A 157 0.49 -7.23 17.31
CA ASN A 157 0.15 -7.70 15.96
C ASN A 157 1.26 -8.53 15.29
N HIS A 158 2.30 -8.89 16.03
CA HIS A 158 3.46 -9.67 15.51
C HIS A 158 4.18 -9.02 14.32
N VAL A 159 4.15 -7.71 14.21
CA VAL A 159 4.98 -6.94 13.27
C VAL A 159 6.37 -6.71 13.87
N LEU A 160 6.39 -6.43 15.19
CA LEU A 160 7.62 -6.26 15.97
C LEU A 160 7.77 -7.38 16.98
N TYR A 161 9.01 -7.69 17.30
CA TYR A 161 9.36 -8.41 18.50
C TYR A 161 10.07 -7.47 19.49
N TYR A 162 9.96 -7.73 20.79
CA TYR A 162 10.50 -6.92 21.88
C TYR A 162 11.31 -7.78 22.85
N ASP A 163 12.53 -7.36 23.10
CA ASP A 163 13.37 -7.93 24.15
C ASP A 163 13.31 -7.07 25.42
N LYS A 164 12.72 -7.66 26.47
CA LYS A 164 12.58 -6.99 27.77
C LYS A 164 13.92 -6.77 28.49
N GLY A 165 14.94 -7.58 28.20
CA GLY A 165 16.23 -7.52 28.87
C GLY A 165 17.05 -6.32 28.42
N THR A 166 16.92 -5.94 27.14
CA THR A 166 17.68 -4.86 26.52
C THR A 166 16.84 -3.66 26.11
N GLU A 167 15.52 -3.73 26.31
CA GLU A 167 14.54 -2.71 25.88
C GLU A 167 14.65 -2.36 24.40
N ARG A 168 14.88 -3.39 23.55
CA ARG A 168 15.02 -3.25 22.11
C ARG A 168 13.87 -3.87 21.37
N VAL A 169 13.61 -3.32 20.18
CA VAL A 169 12.62 -3.83 19.23
C VAL A 169 13.27 -4.09 17.88
N GLY A 170 12.70 -5.01 17.13
CA GLY A 170 13.08 -5.30 15.76
C GLY A 170 11.89 -5.81 14.97
N LEU A 171 12.01 -5.85 13.63
CA LEU A 171 11.00 -6.41 12.76
C LEU A 171 10.98 -7.94 12.87
N MET A 172 9.77 -8.51 13.01
CA MET A 172 9.61 -9.96 13.14
C MET A 172 10.19 -10.72 11.94
N GLU A 173 10.18 -10.13 10.74
CA GLU A 173 10.73 -10.71 9.51
C GLU A 173 12.26 -10.99 9.59
N TYR A 174 13.00 -10.30 10.45
CA TYR A 174 14.43 -10.51 10.62
C TYR A 174 14.77 -11.45 11.78
N ARG A 175 13.84 -11.70 12.69
CA ARG A 175 14.06 -12.60 13.84
C ARG A 175 14.36 -14.04 13.44
N GLU A 176 13.80 -14.50 12.34
CA GLU A 176 13.97 -15.89 11.86
C GLU A 176 15.31 -16.11 11.12
N LEU A 177 16.06 -15.03 10.91
CA LEU A 177 17.36 -15.07 10.21
C LEU A 177 18.57 -15.11 11.17
N GLU A 178 18.32 -14.94 12.48
CA GLU A 178 19.32 -15.06 13.56
C GLU A 178 19.22 -16.41 14.26
#